data_1a9e116a9e5b55048f8ade7f95e3130c
#
_entry.id   1a9e116a9e5b55048f8ade7f95e3130c
#
_cell.length_a   1.000
_cell.length_b   1.000
_cell.length_c   1.000
_cell.angle_alpha   90.00
_cell.angle_beta   90.00
_cell.angle_gamma   90.00
#
_symmetry.space_group_name_H-M   'P 1'
#
loop_
_entity.id
_entity.type
_entity.pdbx_description
1 polymer ?
#
loop_
_entity_poly.entity_id
_entity_poly.type
_entity_poly.pdbx_seq_one_letter_code
_entity_poly.pdbx_strand_id
1 'polypeptide(L)'
;QYAQKKKGLAKWVFQREFELLAQYEDKVCAEFDHSLFVSPDEAKLFRDRQPKSERTKVHGLLNGVDVDFFDPNGKFSDEPLVPSKPFISFTGAMDYWANVDAVIWFAKKVWPLILQQQPEAIFCIVGGNPSSDVKALAQHQGIEVTGRVHDVRPFIANAQCVVAPMQIARGIQNKVLEAMSL
;
A
#
# COMPACT_ATOMS: atom_id res chain seq x y z
N GLN A 1 -2.44 -13.80 9.57
CA GLN A 1 -3.63 -13.16 8.94
C GLN A 1 -3.96 -13.79 7.58
N TYR A 2 -2.97 -13.96 6.66
CA TYR A 2 -3.22 -14.54 5.34
C TYR A 2 -3.66 -16.01 5.40
N ALA A 3 -3.00 -16.83 6.24
CA ALA A 3 -3.37 -18.23 6.47
C ALA A 3 -4.80 -18.39 7.04
N GLN A 4 -5.30 -17.40 7.78
CA GLN A 4 -6.64 -17.44 8.36
C GLN A 4 -7.76 -17.29 7.32
N LYS A 5 -7.47 -16.65 6.17
CA LYS A 5 -8.41 -16.49 5.04
C LYS A 5 -8.47 -17.74 4.12
N LYS A 6 -7.58 -18.72 4.30
CA LYS A 6 -7.50 -19.93 3.47
C LYS A 6 -8.09 -21.15 4.21
N LYS A 7 -8.54 -22.17 3.45
CA LYS A 7 -9.13 -23.41 3.97
C LYS A 7 -8.35 -24.64 3.48
N GLY A 8 -8.47 -25.75 4.19
CA GLY A 8 -7.90 -27.03 3.79
C GLY A 8 -6.37 -27.05 3.68
N LEU A 9 -5.85 -27.75 2.68
CA LEU A 9 -4.41 -27.95 2.45
C LEU A 9 -3.65 -26.63 2.32
N ALA A 10 -4.24 -25.62 1.64
CA ALA A 10 -3.62 -24.31 1.50
C ALA A 10 -3.38 -23.63 2.86
N LYS A 11 -4.32 -23.73 3.81
CA LYS A 11 -4.15 -23.20 5.17
C LYS A 11 -2.96 -23.86 5.87
N TRP A 12 -2.82 -25.19 5.74
CA TRP A 12 -1.72 -25.95 6.34
C TRP A 12 -0.36 -25.53 5.75
N VAL A 13 -0.28 -25.38 4.41
CA VAL A 13 0.94 -24.91 3.74
C VAL A 13 1.35 -23.53 4.25
N PHE A 14 0.42 -22.55 4.27
CA PHE A 14 0.72 -21.20 4.75
C PHE A 14 1.08 -21.17 6.24
N GLN A 15 0.50 -22.04 7.05
CA GLN A 15 0.86 -22.15 8.47
C GLN A 15 2.29 -22.67 8.63
N ARG A 16 2.65 -23.72 7.90
CA ARG A 16 4.01 -24.29 7.89
C ARG A 16 5.04 -23.27 7.41
N GLU A 17 4.75 -22.57 6.30
CA GLU A 17 5.62 -21.50 5.79
C GLU A 17 5.83 -20.38 6.83
N PHE A 18 4.77 -19.99 7.53
CA PHE A 18 4.87 -19.02 8.61
C PHE A 18 5.79 -19.49 9.73
N GLU A 19 5.67 -20.76 10.17
CA GLU A 19 6.51 -21.31 11.24
C GLU A 19 7.97 -21.42 10.82
N LEU A 20 8.24 -21.88 9.59
CA LEU A 20 9.60 -21.97 9.05
C LEU A 20 10.23 -20.58 8.87
N LEU A 21 9.47 -19.61 8.35
CA LEU A 21 9.94 -18.24 8.21
C LEU A 21 10.24 -17.62 9.57
N ALA A 22 9.38 -17.84 10.57
CA ALA A 22 9.60 -17.34 11.92
C ALA A 22 10.90 -17.89 12.53
N GLN A 23 11.17 -19.19 12.37
CA GLN A 23 12.42 -19.80 12.83
C GLN A 23 13.64 -19.23 12.10
N TYR A 24 13.52 -18.99 10.78
CA TYR A 24 14.59 -18.40 10.00
C TYR A 24 14.87 -16.95 10.43
N GLU A 25 13.83 -16.13 10.64
CA GLU A 25 13.96 -14.77 11.16
C GLU A 25 14.62 -14.73 12.54
N ASP A 26 14.28 -15.68 13.43
CA ASP A 26 14.88 -15.78 14.75
C ASP A 26 16.38 -16.12 14.67
N LYS A 27 16.76 -17.02 13.75
CA LYS A 27 18.16 -17.33 13.45
C LYS A 27 18.91 -16.11 12.91
N VAL A 28 18.35 -15.40 11.96
CA VAL A 28 18.92 -14.15 11.41
C VAL A 28 19.13 -13.13 12.53
N CYS A 29 18.16 -12.93 13.41
CA CYS A 29 18.29 -12.01 14.55
C CYS A 29 19.44 -12.40 15.48
N ALA A 30 19.67 -13.69 15.72
CA ALA A 30 20.77 -14.16 16.53
C ALA A 30 22.15 -13.94 15.88
N GLU A 31 22.24 -14.09 14.56
CA GLU A 31 23.50 -14.01 13.79
C GLU A 31 23.94 -12.56 13.48
N PHE A 32 23.01 -11.60 13.40
CA PHE A 32 23.30 -10.21 13.06
C PHE A 32 23.34 -9.31 14.30
N ASP A 33 24.06 -8.19 14.21
CA ASP A 33 24.18 -7.22 15.29
C ASP A 33 22.90 -6.42 15.51
N HIS A 34 22.14 -6.13 14.45
CA HIS A 34 20.89 -5.37 14.49
C HIS A 34 19.87 -5.90 13.50
N SER A 35 18.60 -5.93 13.94
CA SER A 35 17.42 -6.20 13.12
C SER A 35 16.54 -4.97 13.06
N LEU A 36 16.33 -4.43 11.85
CA LEU A 36 15.58 -3.19 11.64
C LEU A 36 14.21 -3.48 11.04
N PHE A 37 13.19 -2.84 11.56
CA PHE A 37 11.80 -2.92 11.09
C PHE A 37 11.30 -1.53 10.70
N VAL A 38 10.45 -1.48 9.67
CA VAL A 38 9.94 -0.20 9.14
C VAL A 38 8.89 0.48 10.03
N SER A 39 8.53 -0.13 11.16
CA SER A 39 7.68 0.51 12.16
C SER A 39 8.03 0.05 13.59
N PRO A 40 7.82 0.92 14.60
CA PRO A 40 7.98 0.55 16.01
C PRO A 40 7.06 -0.60 16.44
N ASP A 41 5.86 -0.70 15.87
CA ASP A 41 4.89 -1.74 16.19
C ASP A 41 5.36 -3.11 15.66
N GLU A 42 5.90 -3.17 14.44
CA GLU A 42 6.50 -4.40 13.90
C GLU A 42 7.73 -4.81 14.68
N ALA A 43 8.62 -3.86 14.99
CA ALA A 43 9.77 -4.10 15.85
C ALA A 43 9.35 -4.64 17.22
N LYS A 44 8.27 -4.11 17.80
CA LYS A 44 7.73 -4.59 19.08
C LYS A 44 7.21 -6.02 18.97
N LEU A 45 6.40 -6.33 17.95
CA LEU A 45 5.87 -7.68 17.71
C LEU A 45 6.99 -8.72 17.55
N PHE A 46 8.03 -8.35 16.80
CA PHE A 46 9.20 -9.23 16.61
C PHE A 46 10.01 -9.38 17.90
N ARG A 47 10.29 -8.27 18.59
CA ARG A 47 11.04 -8.22 19.86
C ARG A 47 10.38 -9.07 20.95
N ASP A 48 9.05 -9.01 21.06
CA ASP A 48 8.31 -9.75 22.09
C ASP A 48 8.44 -11.28 21.91
N ARG A 49 8.68 -11.74 20.67
CA ARG A 49 8.94 -13.14 20.32
C ARG A 49 10.36 -13.58 20.65
N GLN A 50 11.34 -12.64 20.66
CA GLN A 50 12.74 -12.96 20.81
C GLN A 50 13.13 -13.27 22.28
N PRO A 51 14.18 -14.12 22.49
CA PRO A 51 14.83 -14.25 23.78
C PRO A 51 15.29 -12.91 24.35
N LYS A 52 15.34 -12.77 25.66
CA LYS A 52 15.71 -11.50 26.31
C LYS A 52 17.07 -10.96 25.86
N SER A 53 18.03 -11.84 25.60
CA SER A 53 19.38 -11.50 25.10
C SER A 53 19.36 -10.79 23.75
N GLU A 54 18.41 -11.14 22.86
CA GLU A 54 18.36 -10.64 21.48
C GLU A 54 17.48 -9.37 21.34
N ARG A 55 16.66 -9.08 22.34
CA ARG A 55 15.68 -7.96 22.28
C ARG A 55 16.31 -6.60 22.06
N THR A 56 17.53 -6.40 22.55
CA THR A 56 18.27 -5.13 22.39
C THR A 56 18.73 -4.89 20.97
N LYS A 57 18.80 -5.93 20.14
CA LYS A 57 19.18 -5.84 18.74
C LYS A 57 18.04 -5.39 17.82
N VAL A 58 16.77 -5.41 18.30
CA VAL A 58 15.59 -5.18 17.47
C VAL A 58 15.15 -3.71 17.57
N HIS A 59 15.14 -3.01 16.44
CA HIS A 59 14.84 -1.58 16.37
C HIS A 59 13.76 -1.28 15.32
N GLY A 60 12.93 -0.27 15.59
CA GLY A 60 12.07 0.34 14.60
C GLY A 60 12.79 1.51 13.94
N LEU A 61 12.87 1.50 12.62
CA LEU A 61 13.38 2.60 11.81
C LEU A 61 12.33 2.94 10.74
N LEU A 62 11.72 4.11 10.87
CA LEU A 62 10.66 4.55 9.95
C LEU A 62 11.23 4.78 8.55
N ASN A 63 10.43 4.45 7.53
CA ASN A 63 10.73 4.84 6.17
C ASN A 63 10.72 6.36 6.04
N GLY A 64 11.64 6.89 5.25
CA GLY A 64 11.61 8.27 4.78
C GLY A 64 10.89 8.37 3.43
N VAL A 65 10.76 9.61 2.96
CA VAL A 65 10.34 9.97 1.60
C VAL A 65 11.36 10.94 1.02
N ASP A 66 11.55 10.88 -0.29
CA ASP A 66 12.39 11.84 -1.00
C ASP A 66 11.61 13.17 -1.15
N VAL A 67 11.81 14.07 -0.20
CA VAL A 67 11.09 15.35 -0.14
C VAL A 67 11.50 16.30 -1.25
N ASP A 68 12.67 16.11 -1.88
CA ASP A 68 13.12 16.92 -3.03
C ASP A 68 12.41 16.46 -4.30
N PHE A 69 12.16 15.14 -4.43
CA PHE A 69 11.39 14.59 -5.53
C PHE A 69 9.87 14.84 -5.35
N PHE A 70 9.34 14.67 -4.15
CA PHE A 70 7.94 14.92 -3.81
C PHE A 70 7.75 16.34 -3.23
N ASP A 71 8.33 17.35 -3.91
CA ASP A 71 8.18 18.77 -3.56
C ASP A 71 6.91 19.34 -4.19
N PRO A 72 5.95 19.91 -3.41
CA PRO A 72 4.72 20.51 -3.93
C PRO A 72 4.99 21.71 -4.83
N ASN A 73 6.14 22.37 -4.72
CA ASN A 73 6.58 23.47 -5.59
C ASN A 73 7.40 22.99 -6.80
N GLY A 74 7.62 21.67 -6.90
CA GLY A 74 8.39 21.06 -7.98
C GLY A 74 7.67 21.14 -9.33
N LYS A 75 8.47 20.99 -10.40
CA LYS A 75 7.90 20.84 -11.75
C LYS A 75 7.59 19.38 -11.98
N PHE A 76 6.36 19.07 -12.31
CA PHE A 76 5.91 17.73 -12.67
C PHE A 76 5.90 17.53 -14.17
N SER A 77 6.02 16.29 -14.61
CA SER A 77 5.84 15.92 -16.01
C SER A 77 4.39 16.18 -16.43
N ASP A 78 4.18 16.51 -17.70
CA ASP A 78 2.85 16.56 -18.28
C ASP A 78 2.32 15.12 -18.44
N GLU A 79 1.28 14.79 -17.68
CA GLU A 79 0.66 13.45 -17.68
C GLU A 79 -0.77 13.57 -18.22
N PRO A 80 -1.00 13.12 -19.47
CA PRO A 80 -2.28 13.31 -20.14
C PRO A 80 -3.43 12.52 -19.50
N LEU A 81 -3.11 11.55 -18.63
CA LEU A 81 -4.10 10.73 -17.93
C LEU A 81 -4.57 11.34 -16.60
N VAL A 82 -4.03 12.50 -16.19
CA VAL A 82 -4.52 13.18 -14.98
C VAL A 82 -5.94 13.69 -15.25
N PRO A 83 -6.93 13.29 -14.41
CA PRO A 83 -8.30 13.73 -14.60
C PRO A 83 -8.44 15.25 -14.54
N SER A 84 -9.23 15.84 -15.46
CA SER A 84 -9.55 17.28 -15.46
C SER A 84 -10.67 17.66 -14.50
N LYS A 85 -11.43 16.68 -14.00
CA LYS A 85 -12.47 16.82 -12.99
C LYS A 85 -11.91 16.56 -11.59
N PRO A 86 -12.61 16.99 -10.52
CA PRO A 86 -12.22 16.65 -9.16
C PRO A 86 -12.07 15.14 -8.97
N PHE A 87 -10.94 14.70 -8.43
CA PHE A 87 -10.66 13.28 -8.29
C PHE A 87 -10.01 12.92 -6.95
N ILE A 88 -10.22 11.66 -6.58
CA ILE A 88 -9.52 10.96 -5.48
C ILE A 88 -8.50 10.04 -6.10
N SER A 89 -7.26 10.04 -5.60
CA SER A 89 -6.18 9.19 -6.12
C SER A 89 -5.85 8.03 -5.19
N PHE A 90 -5.56 6.88 -5.78
CA PHE A 90 -4.87 5.77 -5.14
C PHE A 90 -3.65 5.37 -5.99
N THR A 91 -2.47 5.31 -5.38
CA THR A 91 -1.22 4.98 -6.08
C THR A 91 -0.64 3.65 -5.59
N GLY A 92 -0.06 2.86 -6.51
CA GLY A 92 0.65 1.62 -6.16
C GLY A 92 0.70 0.59 -7.28
N ALA A 93 1.49 -0.48 -7.08
CA ALA A 93 1.53 -1.61 -7.99
C ALA A 93 0.20 -2.38 -7.97
N MET A 94 -0.46 -2.51 -9.13
CA MET A 94 -1.82 -3.06 -9.24
C MET A 94 -1.83 -4.59 -9.50
N ASP A 95 -0.69 -5.25 -9.37
CA ASP A 95 -0.51 -6.70 -9.25
C ASP A 95 -0.22 -7.13 -7.80
N TYR A 96 0.10 -6.19 -6.92
CA TYR A 96 0.26 -6.49 -5.49
C TYR A 96 -1.09 -6.68 -4.83
N TRP A 97 -1.33 -7.89 -4.32
CA TRP A 97 -2.63 -8.34 -3.83
C TRP A 97 -3.30 -7.42 -2.78
N ALA A 98 -2.50 -6.78 -1.90
CA ALA A 98 -3.05 -5.88 -0.88
C ALA A 98 -3.56 -4.56 -1.50
N ASN A 99 -2.92 -4.04 -2.55
CA ASN A 99 -3.40 -2.89 -3.31
C ASN A 99 -4.67 -3.26 -4.10
N VAL A 100 -4.68 -4.43 -4.73
CA VAL A 100 -5.86 -4.96 -5.45
C VAL A 100 -7.07 -5.08 -4.51
N ASP A 101 -6.89 -5.69 -3.34
CA ASP A 101 -7.95 -5.81 -2.31
C ASP A 101 -8.47 -4.43 -1.87
N ALA A 102 -7.54 -3.48 -1.63
CA ALA A 102 -7.88 -2.13 -1.21
C ALA A 102 -8.73 -1.36 -2.23
N VAL A 103 -8.30 -1.35 -3.51
CA VAL A 103 -9.05 -0.60 -4.55
C VAL A 103 -10.39 -1.25 -4.87
N ILE A 104 -10.48 -2.57 -4.87
CA ILE A 104 -11.74 -3.30 -5.06
C ILE A 104 -12.69 -3.03 -3.90
N TRP A 105 -12.20 -3.08 -2.67
CA TRP A 105 -13.02 -2.77 -1.50
C TRP A 105 -13.53 -1.32 -1.55
N PHE A 106 -12.65 -0.36 -1.83
CA PHE A 106 -13.02 1.05 -1.91
C PHE A 106 -14.05 1.30 -3.03
N ALA A 107 -13.81 0.76 -4.22
CA ALA A 107 -14.70 0.88 -5.37
C ALA A 107 -16.11 0.31 -5.10
N LYS A 108 -16.19 -0.80 -4.34
CA LYS A 108 -17.47 -1.47 -4.08
C LYS A 108 -18.21 -0.95 -2.85
N LYS A 109 -17.49 -0.45 -1.84
CA LYS A 109 -18.08 -0.12 -0.53
C LYS A 109 -18.12 1.35 -0.22
N VAL A 110 -17.18 2.14 -0.73
CA VAL A 110 -17.04 3.56 -0.40
C VAL A 110 -17.42 4.43 -1.61
N TRP A 111 -16.90 4.09 -2.79
CA TRP A 111 -17.08 4.90 -4.00
C TRP A 111 -18.55 5.21 -4.34
N PRO A 112 -19.51 4.27 -4.27
CA PRO A 112 -20.91 4.56 -4.54
C PRO A 112 -21.51 5.62 -3.61
N LEU A 113 -21.04 5.69 -2.35
CA LEU A 113 -21.49 6.68 -1.38
C LEU A 113 -20.95 8.08 -1.72
N ILE A 114 -19.72 8.15 -2.23
CA ILE A 114 -19.12 9.40 -2.69
C ILE A 114 -19.84 9.92 -3.92
N LEU A 115 -20.13 9.08 -4.91
CA LEU A 115 -20.87 9.45 -6.12
C LEU A 115 -22.27 9.99 -5.85
N GLN A 116 -22.94 9.55 -4.78
CA GLN A 116 -24.23 10.11 -4.37
C GLN A 116 -24.12 11.59 -3.98
N GLN A 117 -22.99 12.00 -3.40
CA GLN A 117 -22.74 13.37 -2.95
C GLN A 117 -22.00 14.21 -4.01
N GLN A 118 -21.16 13.56 -4.81
CA GLN A 118 -20.30 14.18 -5.82
C GLN A 118 -20.38 13.39 -7.14
N PRO A 119 -21.45 13.54 -7.95
CA PRO A 119 -21.68 12.71 -9.14
C PRO A 119 -20.61 12.85 -10.23
N GLU A 120 -19.86 13.95 -10.24
CA GLU A 120 -18.80 14.25 -11.22
C GLU A 120 -17.40 13.83 -10.74
N ALA A 121 -17.27 13.35 -9.50
CA ALA A 121 -15.99 12.94 -8.96
C ALA A 121 -15.42 11.72 -9.70
N ILE A 122 -14.09 11.63 -9.73
CA ILE A 122 -13.35 10.50 -10.32
C ILE A 122 -12.55 9.81 -9.22
N PHE A 123 -12.59 8.47 -9.21
CA PHE A 123 -11.64 7.66 -8.47
C PHE A 123 -10.56 7.18 -9.43
N CYS A 124 -9.38 7.79 -9.36
CA CYS A 124 -8.24 7.51 -10.21
C CYS A 124 -7.33 6.48 -9.55
N ILE A 125 -7.24 5.29 -10.15
CA ILE A 125 -6.39 4.18 -9.71
C ILE A 125 -5.12 4.18 -10.54
N VAL A 126 -4.01 4.61 -9.94
CA VAL A 126 -2.74 4.86 -10.62
C VAL A 126 -1.73 3.77 -10.29
N GLY A 127 -1.23 3.08 -11.31
CA GLY A 127 -0.14 2.13 -11.13
C GLY A 127 -0.05 1.01 -12.13
N GLY A 128 1.15 0.46 -12.24
CA GLY A 128 1.48 -0.56 -13.23
C GLY A 128 0.83 -1.91 -12.98
N ASN A 129 0.76 -2.71 -14.05
CA ASN A 129 0.34 -4.12 -14.06
C ASN A 129 -1.05 -4.37 -13.45
N PRO A 130 -2.12 -3.61 -13.82
CA PRO A 130 -3.42 -3.85 -13.24
C PRO A 130 -3.93 -5.25 -13.57
N SER A 131 -4.35 -5.98 -12.52
CA SER A 131 -5.00 -7.28 -12.64
C SER A 131 -6.31 -7.16 -13.43
N SER A 132 -6.86 -8.29 -13.92
CA SER A 132 -8.16 -8.32 -14.60
C SER A 132 -9.27 -7.67 -13.76
N ASP A 133 -9.27 -7.96 -12.46
CA ASP A 133 -10.27 -7.44 -11.53
C ASP A 133 -10.17 -5.92 -11.34
N VAL A 134 -8.93 -5.37 -11.31
CA VAL A 134 -8.72 -3.92 -11.25
C VAL A 134 -9.11 -3.26 -12.56
N LYS A 135 -8.75 -3.84 -13.71
CA LYS A 135 -9.18 -3.34 -15.04
C LYS A 135 -10.70 -3.28 -15.18
N ALA A 136 -11.41 -4.28 -14.64
CA ALA A 136 -12.86 -4.33 -14.69
C ALA A 136 -13.52 -3.16 -13.90
N LEU A 137 -12.82 -2.57 -12.92
CA LEU A 137 -13.34 -1.43 -12.18
C LEU A 137 -13.58 -0.20 -13.07
N ALA A 138 -12.84 -0.05 -14.16
CA ALA A 138 -13.03 1.05 -15.12
C ALA A 138 -14.40 1.01 -15.85
N GLN A 139 -15.16 -0.09 -15.72
CA GLN A 139 -16.53 -0.16 -16.22
C GLN A 139 -17.56 0.50 -15.29
N HIS A 140 -17.16 0.84 -14.06
CA HIS A 140 -18.01 1.53 -13.10
C HIS A 140 -17.92 3.05 -13.29
N GLN A 141 -19.03 3.75 -13.07
CA GLN A 141 -19.12 5.20 -13.19
C GLN A 141 -18.04 5.89 -12.33
N GLY A 142 -17.32 6.83 -12.95
CA GLY A 142 -16.34 7.67 -12.28
C GLY A 142 -15.10 6.94 -11.79
N ILE A 143 -14.79 5.73 -12.29
CA ILE A 143 -13.55 5.03 -11.97
C ILE A 143 -12.64 5.00 -13.20
N GLU A 144 -11.42 5.46 -13.02
CA GLU A 144 -10.36 5.44 -14.03
C GLU A 144 -9.17 4.60 -13.55
N VAL A 145 -8.63 3.76 -14.45
CA VAL A 145 -7.46 2.92 -14.19
C VAL A 145 -6.39 3.26 -15.21
N THR A 146 -5.34 3.96 -14.76
CA THR A 146 -4.32 4.49 -15.68
C THR A 146 -3.35 3.43 -16.21
N GLY A 147 -3.09 2.37 -15.45
CA GLY A 147 -1.92 1.54 -15.68
C GLY A 147 -0.64 2.24 -15.22
N ARG A 148 0.49 1.89 -15.85
CA ARG A 148 1.78 2.53 -15.58
C ARG A 148 1.79 3.94 -16.15
N VAL A 149 2.16 4.93 -15.32
CA VAL A 149 2.38 6.33 -15.70
C VAL A 149 3.87 6.63 -15.67
N HIS A 150 4.28 7.70 -16.31
CA HIS A 150 5.68 8.16 -16.31
C HIS A 150 6.01 8.85 -14.99
N ASP A 151 5.10 9.71 -14.52
CA ASP A 151 5.25 10.44 -13.27
C ASP A 151 3.96 10.33 -12.44
N VAL A 152 4.09 9.85 -11.20
CA VAL A 152 2.94 9.67 -10.29
C VAL A 152 2.56 10.97 -9.57
N ARG A 153 3.49 11.92 -9.46
CA ARG A 153 3.33 13.16 -8.68
C ARG A 153 2.15 14.03 -9.13
N PRO A 154 1.88 14.24 -10.44
CA PRO A 154 0.70 14.97 -10.88
C PRO A 154 -0.63 14.38 -10.37
N PHE A 155 -0.70 13.04 -10.23
CA PHE A 155 -1.89 12.34 -9.72
C PHE A 155 -2.05 12.45 -8.21
N ILE A 156 -0.99 12.76 -7.50
CA ILE A 156 -1.00 13.01 -6.04
C ILE A 156 -1.29 14.49 -5.81
N ALA A 157 -0.51 15.39 -6.42
CA ALA A 157 -0.56 16.84 -6.20
C ALA A 157 -1.89 17.48 -6.64
N ASN A 158 -2.52 16.97 -7.72
CA ASN A 158 -3.78 17.52 -8.23
C ASN A 158 -5.03 16.82 -7.67
N ALA A 159 -4.87 15.75 -6.89
CA ALA A 159 -5.99 15.06 -6.26
C ALA A 159 -6.60 15.91 -5.15
N GLN A 160 -7.93 15.87 -5.01
CA GLN A 160 -8.62 16.45 -3.85
C GLN A 160 -8.29 15.67 -2.56
N CYS A 161 -7.99 14.38 -2.73
CA CYS A 161 -7.62 13.49 -1.63
C CYS A 161 -6.86 12.28 -2.18
N VAL A 162 -5.82 11.85 -1.47
CA VAL A 162 -5.15 10.57 -1.73
C VAL A 162 -5.60 9.57 -0.67
N VAL A 163 -6.04 8.40 -1.10
CA VAL A 163 -6.58 7.38 -0.20
C VAL A 163 -5.68 6.15 -0.12
N ALA A 164 -5.59 5.55 1.05
CA ALA A 164 -4.90 4.29 1.30
C ALA A 164 -5.82 3.31 2.07
N PRO A 165 -6.93 2.82 1.48
CA PRO A 165 -7.97 2.05 2.16
C PRO A 165 -7.56 0.59 2.38
N MET A 166 -6.35 0.39 2.89
CA MET A 166 -5.75 -0.92 3.04
C MET A 166 -6.48 -1.74 4.11
N GLN A 167 -7.08 -2.85 3.71
CA GLN A 167 -7.74 -3.78 4.64
C GLN A 167 -6.71 -4.67 5.37
N ILE A 168 -5.57 -4.88 4.74
CA ILE A 168 -4.45 -5.60 5.30
C ILE A 168 -3.19 -4.82 4.95
N ALA A 169 -2.60 -4.19 5.94
CA ALA A 169 -1.33 -3.48 5.82
C ALA A 169 -0.48 -3.75 7.05
N ARG A 170 0.84 -3.78 6.85
CA ARG A 170 1.83 -3.74 7.91
C ARG A 170 2.85 -2.67 7.56
N GLY A 171 3.44 -2.07 8.58
CA GLY A 171 4.39 -0.98 8.42
C GLY A 171 3.76 0.30 7.85
N ILE A 172 4.62 1.24 7.51
CA ILE A 172 4.24 2.50 6.90
C ILE A 172 4.05 2.28 5.39
N GLN A 173 2.96 2.80 4.85
CA GLN A 173 2.72 2.79 3.41
C GLN A 173 3.41 3.99 2.78
N ASN A 174 4.41 3.77 1.91
CA ASN A 174 5.16 4.85 1.25
C ASN A 174 4.25 5.85 0.53
N LYS A 175 3.19 5.38 -0.11
CA LYS A 175 2.17 6.25 -0.75
C LYS A 175 1.57 7.30 0.18
N VAL A 176 1.49 7.01 1.49
CA VAL A 176 1.00 7.98 2.50
C VAL A 176 2.06 9.05 2.73
N LEU A 177 3.35 8.65 2.87
CA LEU A 177 4.46 9.60 3.01
C LEU A 177 4.62 10.48 1.78
N GLU A 178 4.52 9.90 0.59
CA GLU A 178 4.55 10.58 -0.71
C GLU A 178 3.43 11.62 -0.82
N ALA A 179 2.20 11.24 -0.44
CA ALA A 179 1.05 12.14 -0.46
C ALA A 179 1.10 13.22 0.63
N MET A 180 1.77 12.97 1.75
CA MET A 180 1.96 13.97 2.81
C MET A 180 3.08 14.97 2.48
N SER A 181 3.98 14.61 1.57
CA SER A 181 5.06 15.47 1.12
C SER A 181 4.61 16.43 0.02
N LEU A 182 3.64 16.05 -0.80
CA LEU A 182 3.00 16.82 -1.87
C LEU A 182 1.75 17.57 -1.40
#